data_20583fa08a7cc273af4e57ebc2590af9
#
_entry.id   20583fa08a7cc273af4e57ebc2590af9
#
_cell.length_a   1.000
_cell.length_b   1.000
_cell.length_c   1.000
_cell.angle_alpha   90.00
_cell.angle_beta   90.00
_cell.angle_gamma   90.00
#
_symmetry.space_group_name_H-M   'P 1'
#
loop_
_entity.id
_entity.type
_entity.pdbx_description
1 polymer ?
#
loop_
_entity_poly.entity_id
_entity_poly.type
_entity_poly.pdbx_seq_one_letter_code
_entity_poly.pdbx_strand_id
1 'polypeptide(L)'
;GRGVMITALAAMEKLKINPYHAKVAVQGFGNVGSWAATLLEERGASVVAVSDISGAYYNDSGIDINKAIEYRNANNGSLEGFKGAEKIAGDDLLTLNLDVLVPAAKEDVITVHNADQIKAKLIVEGANGPTSAKADALLNDKGIMAVPDILANAGGVTVSYFEWVQNRLGYKWTADRVSRRSDRIMKDAFNNVFKTSQEYNVSLRIA
;
A
#
# COMPACT_ATOMS: atom_id res chain seq x y z
N GLY A 1 -5.79 1.18 5.02
CA GLY A 1 -4.50 1.89 5.00
C GLY A 1 -3.49 1.43 6.05
N ARG A 2 -3.91 1.25 7.34
CA ARG A 2 -2.95 0.91 8.42
C ARG A 2 -2.24 -0.43 8.20
N GLY A 3 -2.97 -1.48 7.79
CA GLY A 3 -2.35 -2.79 7.47
C GLY A 3 -1.31 -2.67 6.36
N VAL A 4 -1.63 -1.94 5.30
CA VAL A 4 -0.70 -1.64 4.19
C VAL A 4 0.57 -0.96 4.71
N MET A 5 0.44 0.08 5.53
CA MET A 5 1.60 0.76 6.12
C MET A 5 2.46 -0.17 6.97
N ILE A 6 1.85 -0.99 7.85
CA ILE A 6 2.59 -1.91 8.73
C ILE A 6 3.38 -2.94 7.92
N THR A 7 2.73 -3.57 6.94
CA THR A 7 3.38 -4.58 6.09
C THR A 7 4.41 -3.96 5.15
N ALA A 8 4.17 -2.75 4.64
CA ALA A 8 5.16 -1.99 3.88
C ALA A 8 6.44 -1.75 4.70
N LEU A 9 6.31 -1.22 5.92
CA LEU A 9 7.47 -0.97 6.79
C LEU A 9 8.21 -2.27 7.16
N ALA A 10 7.48 -3.35 7.43
CA ALA A 10 8.09 -4.65 7.72
C ALA A 10 8.85 -5.21 6.51
N ALA A 11 8.30 -5.08 5.29
CA ALA A 11 8.96 -5.48 4.06
C ALA A 11 10.17 -4.60 3.72
N MET A 12 10.06 -3.28 3.91
CA MET A 12 11.18 -2.34 3.74
C MET A 12 12.35 -2.70 4.67
N GLU A 13 12.08 -3.08 5.92
CA GLU A 13 13.10 -3.57 6.85
C GLU A 13 13.85 -4.79 6.29
N LYS A 14 13.13 -5.77 5.71
CA LYS A 14 13.75 -6.96 5.09
C LYS A 14 14.57 -6.63 3.85
N LEU A 15 14.11 -5.65 3.06
CA LEU A 15 14.80 -5.17 1.86
C LEU A 15 15.89 -4.13 2.15
N LYS A 16 16.09 -3.75 3.42
CA LYS A 16 17.02 -2.69 3.86
C LYS A 16 16.73 -1.33 3.19
N ILE A 17 15.46 -1.07 2.90
CA ILE A 17 14.99 0.23 2.42
C ILE A 17 14.74 1.12 3.64
N ASN A 18 15.40 2.28 3.68
CA ASN A 18 15.13 3.26 4.73
C ASN A 18 13.77 3.92 4.46
N PRO A 19 12.80 3.88 5.38
CA PRO A 19 11.51 4.55 5.20
C PRO A 19 11.65 6.06 4.97
N TYR A 20 12.63 6.70 5.60
CA TYR A 20 12.86 8.14 5.42
C TYR A 20 13.23 8.44 3.97
N HIS A 21 12.42 9.28 3.34
CA HIS A 21 12.54 9.68 1.93
C HIS A 21 12.37 8.55 0.91
N ALA A 22 11.92 7.35 1.33
CA ALA A 22 11.56 6.31 0.36
C ALA A 22 10.45 6.82 -0.56
N LYS A 23 10.67 6.71 -1.88
CA LYS A 23 9.69 7.14 -2.89
C LYS A 23 8.54 6.14 -2.98
N VAL A 24 7.34 6.63 -2.69
CA VAL A 24 6.11 5.82 -2.67
C VAL A 24 5.13 6.33 -3.71
N ALA A 25 4.53 5.44 -4.48
CA ALA A 25 3.35 5.75 -5.27
C ALA A 25 2.14 4.94 -4.78
N VAL A 26 0.98 5.58 -4.75
CA VAL A 26 -0.29 4.97 -4.35
C VAL A 26 -1.29 5.09 -5.49
N GLN A 27 -1.61 3.96 -6.11
CA GLN A 27 -2.66 3.89 -7.12
C GLN A 27 -4.01 3.72 -6.46
N GLY A 28 -4.89 4.68 -6.65
CA GLY A 28 -6.19 4.73 -5.99
C GLY A 28 -6.15 5.55 -4.70
N PHE A 29 -6.70 6.76 -4.76
CA PHE A 29 -6.72 7.70 -3.63
C PHE A 29 -8.09 7.69 -2.90
N GLY A 30 -8.68 6.47 -2.80
CA GLY A 30 -9.89 6.19 -2.01
C GLY A 30 -9.58 5.96 -0.52
N ASN A 31 -10.50 5.27 0.20
CA ASN A 31 -10.35 5.03 1.64
C ASN A 31 -9.05 4.29 2.01
N VAL A 32 -8.67 3.25 1.27
CA VAL A 32 -7.47 2.48 1.57
C VAL A 32 -6.22 3.27 1.21
N GLY A 33 -6.17 3.82 -0.02
CA GLY A 33 -4.98 4.48 -0.53
C GLY A 33 -4.68 5.79 0.17
N SER A 34 -5.67 6.66 0.44
CA SER A 34 -5.42 7.91 1.15
C SER A 34 -4.88 7.68 2.56
N TRP A 35 -5.45 6.72 3.31
CA TRP A 35 -4.94 6.35 4.62
C TRP A 35 -3.55 5.68 4.55
N ALA A 36 -3.26 4.89 3.51
CA ALA A 36 -1.93 4.33 3.33
C ALA A 36 -0.90 5.44 3.05
N ALA A 37 -1.23 6.37 2.17
CA ALA A 37 -0.39 7.53 1.86
C ALA A 37 -0.10 8.38 3.11
N THR A 38 -1.14 8.79 3.84
CA THR A 38 -0.98 9.56 5.10
C THR A 38 -0.08 8.85 6.09
N LEU A 39 -0.34 7.58 6.37
CA LEU A 39 0.42 6.85 7.38
C LEU A 39 1.87 6.56 6.97
N LEU A 40 2.16 6.40 5.67
CA LEU A 40 3.52 6.25 5.16
C LEU A 40 4.28 7.58 5.22
N GLU A 41 3.62 8.70 4.87
CA GLU A 41 4.19 10.04 5.00
C GLU A 41 4.53 10.36 6.47
N GLU A 42 3.65 10.04 7.43
CA GLU A 42 3.91 10.17 8.87
C GLU A 42 5.14 9.36 9.36
N ARG A 43 5.54 8.35 8.61
CA ARG A 43 6.74 7.53 8.88
C ARG A 43 7.98 7.99 8.11
N GLY A 44 7.88 9.15 7.44
CA GLY A 44 8.96 9.82 6.74
C GLY A 44 9.13 9.42 5.28
N ALA A 45 8.24 8.60 4.71
CA ALA A 45 8.26 8.30 3.30
C ALA A 45 7.83 9.53 2.47
N SER A 46 8.35 9.62 1.26
CA SER A 46 7.95 10.65 0.28
C SER A 46 6.91 10.05 -0.66
N VAL A 47 5.65 10.43 -0.51
CA VAL A 47 4.61 10.02 -1.47
C VAL A 47 4.73 10.90 -2.70
N VAL A 48 5.34 10.39 -3.75
CA VAL A 48 5.63 11.14 -4.98
C VAL A 48 4.53 11.04 -6.03
N ALA A 49 3.66 10.03 -5.94
CA ALA A 49 2.54 9.91 -6.87
C ALA A 49 1.30 9.31 -6.20
N VAL A 50 0.14 9.82 -6.61
CA VAL A 50 -1.18 9.28 -6.27
C VAL A 50 -2.06 9.26 -7.50
N SER A 51 -3.07 8.38 -7.55
CA SER A 51 -4.06 8.42 -8.64
C SER A 51 -5.47 8.22 -8.13
N ASP A 52 -6.43 8.79 -8.85
CA ASP A 52 -7.85 8.52 -8.70
C ASP A 52 -8.51 8.28 -10.08
N ILE A 53 -9.83 8.36 -10.15
CA ILE A 53 -10.58 8.17 -11.39
C ILE A 53 -10.30 9.27 -12.44
N SER A 54 -9.75 10.43 -12.02
CA SER A 54 -9.44 11.56 -12.90
C SER A 54 -8.06 11.47 -13.55
N GLY A 55 -7.19 10.59 -13.06
CA GLY A 55 -5.84 10.38 -13.54
C GLY A 55 -4.81 10.15 -12.45
N ALA A 56 -3.54 10.22 -12.81
CA ALA A 56 -2.43 10.17 -11.88
C ALA A 56 -1.77 11.54 -11.74
N TYR A 57 -1.23 11.78 -10.55
CA TYR A 57 -0.62 13.05 -10.14
C TYR A 57 0.75 12.74 -9.55
N TYR A 58 1.78 13.42 -10.05
CA TYR A 58 3.18 13.17 -9.72
C TYR A 58 3.88 14.45 -9.27
N ASN A 59 4.69 14.34 -8.23
CA ASN A 59 5.62 15.38 -7.78
C ASN A 59 6.87 14.71 -7.20
N ASP A 60 8.01 14.84 -7.86
CA ASP A 60 9.27 14.20 -7.44
C ASP A 60 9.73 14.66 -6.04
N SER A 61 9.35 15.86 -5.62
CA SER A 61 9.65 16.40 -4.30
C SER A 61 8.69 15.91 -3.20
N GLY A 62 7.69 15.10 -3.57
CA GLY A 62 6.61 14.64 -2.69
C GLY A 62 5.35 15.48 -2.81
N ILE A 63 4.21 14.81 -2.63
CA ILE A 63 2.87 15.41 -2.59
C ILE A 63 2.50 15.61 -1.12
N ASP A 64 2.04 16.81 -0.77
CA ASP A 64 1.42 17.08 0.53
C ASP A 64 0.08 16.34 0.60
N ILE A 65 0.08 15.21 1.30
CA ILE A 65 -1.07 14.30 1.33
C ILE A 65 -2.27 14.93 2.04
N ASN A 66 -2.05 15.76 3.05
CA ASN A 66 -3.13 16.44 3.73
C ASN A 66 -3.85 17.42 2.79
N LYS A 67 -3.09 18.23 2.03
CA LYS A 67 -3.66 19.13 1.02
C LYS A 67 -4.37 18.38 -0.10
N ALA A 68 -3.83 17.24 -0.54
CA ALA A 68 -4.47 16.40 -1.55
C ALA A 68 -5.82 15.85 -1.03
N ILE A 69 -5.90 15.41 0.23
CA ILE A 69 -7.14 14.93 0.85
C ILE A 69 -8.15 16.08 1.00
N GLU A 70 -7.72 17.22 1.49
CA GLU A 70 -8.59 18.43 1.61
C GLU A 70 -9.17 18.84 0.26
N TYR A 71 -8.30 18.92 -0.77
CA TYR A 71 -8.72 19.24 -2.12
C TYR A 71 -9.74 18.24 -2.67
N ARG A 72 -9.43 16.93 -2.57
CA ARG A 72 -10.33 15.86 -3.01
C ARG A 72 -11.69 15.96 -2.34
N ASN A 73 -11.72 16.20 -1.01
CA ASN A 73 -12.97 16.30 -0.25
C ASN A 73 -13.80 17.52 -0.67
N ALA A 74 -13.15 18.64 -1.01
CA ALA A 74 -13.79 19.84 -1.53
C ALA A 74 -14.22 19.71 -2.99
N ASN A 75 -13.63 18.80 -3.76
CA ASN A 75 -13.82 18.63 -5.21
C ASN A 75 -14.56 17.32 -5.56
N ASN A 76 -15.67 17.05 -4.88
CA ASN A 76 -16.53 15.88 -5.13
C ASN A 76 -15.80 14.53 -5.14
N GLY A 77 -14.75 14.38 -4.34
CA GLY A 77 -13.99 13.15 -4.24
C GLY A 77 -12.93 12.95 -5.34
N SER A 78 -12.62 13.99 -6.12
CA SER A 78 -11.67 13.96 -7.24
C SER A 78 -10.46 14.85 -7.02
N LEU A 79 -9.31 14.41 -7.52
CA LEU A 79 -8.07 15.21 -7.60
C LEU A 79 -7.99 16.05 -8.88
N GLU A 80 -9.00 16.03 -9.75
CA GLU A 80 -8.99 16.82 -10.99
C GLU A 80 -8.70 18.30 -10.72
N GLY A 81 -7.62 18.82 -11.32
CA GLY A 81 -7.17 20.21 -11.14
C GLY A 81 -6.33 20.46 -9.89
N PHE A 82 -5.94 19.43 -9.14
CA PHE A 82 -5.02 19.58 -8.00
C PHE A 82 -3.67 20.14 -8.45
N LYS A 83 -3.28 21.29 -7.86
CA LYS A 83 -2.06 22.02 -8.27
C LYS A 83 -0.80 21.59 -7.51
N GLY A 84 -0.91 20.70 -6.53
CA GLY A 84 0.22 20.21 -5.74
C GLY A 84 1.07 19.16 -6.46
N ALA A 85 0.67 18.73 -7.66
CA ALA A 85 1.34 17.73 -8.46
C ALA A 85 1.02 17.91 -9.95
N GLU A 86 1.89 17.41 -10.81
CA GLU A 86 1.68 17.35 -12.26
C GLU A 86 0.78 16.18 -12.62
N LYS A 87 -0.20 16.39 -13.50
CA LYS A 87 -1.05 15.31 -14.02
C LYS A 87 -0.27 14.49 -15.05
N ILE A 88 -0.17 13.20 -14.84
CA ILE A 88 0.44 12.21 -15.75
C ILE A 88 -0.60 11.19 -16.22
N ALA A 89 -0.26 10.36 -17.21
CA ALA A 89 -1.14 9.26 -17.60
C ALA A 89 -1.32 8.26 -16.45
N GLY A 90 -2.53 7.68 -16.32
CA GLY A 90 -2.87 6.82 -15.17
C GLY A 90 -1.95 5.61 -15.03
N ASP A 91 -1.57 5.00 -16.15
CA ASP A 91 -0.71 3.81 -16.17
C ASP A 91 0.77 4.14 -15.93
N ASP A 92 1.21 5.38 -16.22
CA ASP A 92 2.59 5.80 -15.98
C ASP A 92 2.98 5.73 -14.51
N LEU A 93 2.02 5.91 -13.59
CA LEU A 93 2.25 5.78 -12.15
C LEU A 93 2.87 4.43 -11.79
N LEU A 94 2.41 3.34 -12.42
CA LEU A 94 2.89 1.99 -12.13
C LEU A 94 4.35 1.77 -12.53
N THR A 95 4.84 2.53 -13.51
CA THR A 95 6.16 2.36 -14.12
C THR A 95 7.21 3.36 -13.62
N LEU A 96 6.83 4.23 -12.67
CA LEU A 96 7.75 5.17 -12.03
C LEU A 96 8.89 4.42 -11.31
N ASN A 97 10.04 5.06 -11.19
CA ASN A 97 11.15 4.54 -10.39
C ASN A 97 10.90 4.80 -8.90
N LEU A 98 10.46 3.78 -8.19
CA LEU A 98 9.95 3.85 -6.82
C LEU A 98 10.67 2.87 -5.89
N ASP A 99 10.67 3.18 -4.60
CA ASP A 99 10.98 2.19 -3.58
C ASP A 99 9.75 1.31 -3.30
N VAL A 100 8.56 1.93 -3.21
CA VAL A 100 7.30 1.21 -2.90
C VAL A 100 6.18 1.62 -3.84
N LEU A 101 5.50 0.64 -4.40
CA LEU A 101 4.25 0.80 -5.15
C LEU A 101 3.10 0.20 -4.36
N VAL A 102 2.04 0.97 -4.15
CA VAL A 102 0.82 0.54 -3.45
C VAL A 102 -0.37 0.55 -4.41
N PRO A 103 -0.69 -0.56 -5.08
CA PRO A 103 -1.91 -0.68 -5.85
C PRO A 103 -3.11 -0.84 -4.89
N ALA A 104 -3.95 0.20 -4.81
CA ALA A 104 -5.09 0.28 -3.90
C ALA A 104 -6.40 0.71 -4.60
N ALA A 105 -6.47 0.58 -5.94
CA ALA A 105 -7.64 0.99 -6.73
C ALA A 105 -8.58 -0.20 -7.03
N LYS A 106 -8.12 -1.14 -7.82
CA LYS A 106 -8.93 -2.26 -8.34
C LYS A 106 -8.07 -3.49 -8.62
N GLU A 107 -8.73 -4.58 -8.96
CA GLU A 107 -8.12 -5.81 -9.45
C GLU A 107 -7.43 -5.64 -10.82
N ASP A 108 -6.50 -6.54 -11.13
CA ASP A 108 -5.81 -6.68 -12.42
C ASP A 108 -5.20 -5.39 -12.99
N VAL A 109 -4.62 -4.55 -12.12
CA VAL A 109 -3.88 -3.36 -12.57
C VAL A 109 -2.43 -3.70 -12.94
N ILE A 110 -1.86 -4.75 -12.37
CA ILE A 110 -0.55 -5.29 -12.73
C ILE A 110 -0.77 -6.64 -13.42
N THR A 111 -0.50 -6.67 -14.72
CA THR A 111 -0.71 -7.81 -15.59
C THR A 111 0.57 -8.16 -16.34
N VAL A 112 0.55 -9.23 -17.13
CA VAL A 112 1.67 -9.59 -18.01
C VAL A 112 2.06 -8.50 -19.00
N HIS A 113 1.16 -7.56 -19.29
CA HIS A 113 1.41 -6.50 -20.26
C HIS A 113 2.24 -5.34 -19.71
N ASN A 114 2.28 -5.17 -18.38
CA ASN A 114 3.00 -4.08 -17.73
C ASN A 114 3.98 -4.52 -16.62
N ALA A 115 3.95 -5.79 -16.20
CA ALA A 115 4.83 -6.31 -15.15
C ALA A 115 6.31 -6.09 -15.45
N ASP A 116 6.71 -6.24 -16.73
CA ASP A 116 8.10 -6.00 -17.16
C ASP A 116 8.54 -4.54 -17.02
N GLN A 117 7.60 -3.60 -17.03
CA GLN A 117 7.85 -2.17 -16.92
C GLN A 117 7.90 -1.67 -15.48
N ILE A 118 7.47 -2.49 -14.51
CA ILE A 118 7.50 -2.14 -13.08
C ILE A 118 8.95 -2.00 -12.63
N LYS A 119 9.26 -0.85 -12.01
CA LYS A 119 10.60 -0.51 -11.48
C LYS A 119 10.62 -0.41 -9.96
N ALA A 120 9.46 -0.53 -9.32
CA ALA A 120 9.37 -0.51 -7.87
C ALA A 120 10.14 -1.70 -7.27
N LYS A 121 10.81 -1.47 -6.13
CA LYS A 121 11.54 -2.52 -5.39
C LYS A 121 10.60 -3.38 -4.57
N LEU A 122 9.48 -2.79 -4.14
CA LEU A 122 8.48 -3.40 -3.28
C LEU A 122 7.09 -3.05 -3.78
N ILE A 123 6.20 -4.03 -3.87
CA ILE A 123 4.77 -3.86 -4.11
C ILE A 123 4.02 -4.25 -2.84
N VAL A 124 3.05 -3.43 -2.40
CA VAL A 124 2.21 -3.72 -1.24
C VAL A 124 0.74 -3.58 -1.63
N GLU A 125 0.04 -4.68 -1.73
CA GLU A 125 -1.28 -4.75 -2.33
C GLU A 125 -2.39 -4.28 -1.38
N GLY A 126 -2.87 -3.06 -1.59
CA GLY A 126 -3.98 -2.47 -0.83
C GLY A 126 -5.36 -2.88 -1.35
N ALA A 127 -5.53 -3.03 -2.67
CA ALA A 127 -6.73 -3.57 -3.29
C ALA A 127 -6.75 -5.10 -3.23
N ASN A 128 -7.88 -5.71 -3.56
CA ASN A 128 -7.97 -7.15 -3.73
C ASN A 128 -7.57 -7.54 -5.15
N GLY A 129 -6.71 -8.54 -5.32
CA GLY A 129 -6.28 -9.07 -6.60
C GLY A 129 -5.67 -8.04 -7.56
N PRO A 130 -4.87 -7.05 -7.13
CA PRO A 130 -4.37 -6.02 -8.04
C PRO A 130 -3.32 -6.56 -9.01
N THR A 131 -2.66 -7.66 -8.66
CA THR A 131 -1.65 -8.34 -9.48
C THR A 131 -2.17 -9.68 -9.95
N SER A 132 -2.21 -9.88 -11.26
CA SER A 132 -2.61 -11.18 -11.83
C SER A 132 -1.54 -12.26 -11.51
N ALA A 133 -1.97 -13.53 -11.42
CA ALA A 133 -1.09 -14.64 -11.05
C ALA A 133 0.13 -14.78 -11.99
N LYS A 134 -0.06 -14.54 -13.29
CA LYS A 134 1.05 -14.56 -14.25
C LYS A 134 2.01 -13.40 -14.08
N ALA A 135 1.50 -12.21 -13.72
CA ALA A 135 2.35 -11.05 -13.43
C ALA A 135 3.15 -11.26 -12.14
N ASP A 136 2.56 -11.88 -11.11
CA ASP A 136 3.25 -12.20 -9.85
C ASP A 136 4.51 -13.05 -10.10
N ALA A 137 4.42 -14.05 -10.97
CA ALA A 137 5.58 -14.86 -11.36
C ALA A 137 6.68 -14.02 -12.03
N LEU A 138 6.30 -13.13 -12.98
CA LEU A 138 7.28 -12.25 -13.64
C LEU A 138 7.93 -11.26 -12.66
N LEU A 139 7.17 -10.70 -11.71
CA LEU A 139 7.72 -9.82 -10.69
C LEU A 139 8.69 -10.55 -9.76
N ASN A 140 8.34 -11.77 -9.37
CA ASN A 140 9.22 -12.62 -8.54
C ASN A 140 10.53 -12.96 -9.27
N ASP A 141 10.47 -13.28 -10.56
CA ASP A 141 11.66 -13.55 -11.39
C ASP A 141 12.56 -12.31 -11.51
N LYS A 142 11.98 -11.10 -11.47
CA LYS A 142 12.70 -9.83 -11.42
C LYS A 142 13.26 -9.49 -10.04
N GLY A 143 12.97 -10.30 -9.01
CA GLY A 143 13.37 -10.04 -7.62
C GLY A 143 12.56 -8.92 -6.94
N ILE A 144 11.41 -8.55 -7.48
CA ILE A 144 10.50 -7.56 -6.87
C ILE A 144 9.66 -8.28 -5.81
N MET A 145 9.79 -7.86 -4.56
CA MET A 145 8.96 -8.40 -3.48
C MET A 145 7.55 -7.86 -3.59
N ALA A 146 6.55 -8.75 -3.61
CA ALA A 146 5.14 -8.38 -3.54
C ALA A 146 4.53 -8.89 -2.22
N VAL A 147 4.07 -7.96 -1.37
CA VAL A 147 3.26 -8.29 -0.19
C VAL A 147 1.83 -8.48 -0.66
N PRO A 148 1.28 -9.72 -0.60
CA PRO A 148 -0.03 -10.01 -1.16
C PRO A 148 -1.16 -9.33 -0.40
N ASP A 149 -2.25 -9.09 -1.11
CA ASP A 149 -3.46 -8.43 -0.62
C ASP A 149 -4.02 -9.04 0.66
N ILE A 150 -4.15 -10.38 0.70
CA ILE A 150 -4.65 -11.12 1.87
C ILE A 150 -3.86 -10.79 3.15
N LEU A 151 -2.59 -10.42 3.01
CA LEU A 151 -1.75 -10.00 4.13
C LEU A 151 -1.82 -8.48 4.33
N ALA A 152 -1.59 -7.69 3.28
CA ALA A 152 -1.46 -6.24 3.39
C ALA A 152 -2.77 -5.54 3.78
N ASN A 153 -3.92 -5.97 3.25
CA ASN A 153 -5.21 -5.34 3.53
C ASN A 153 -5.97 -5.97 4.72
N ALA A 154 -5.44 -7.00 5.36
CA ALA A 154 -6.04 -7.68 6.51
C ALA A 154 -6.25 -6.79 7.75
N GLY A 155 -5.65 -5.61 7.79
CA GLY A 155 -5.85 -4.66 8.89
C GLY A 155 -7.31 -4.24 9.09
N GLY A 156 -8.10 -4.17 8.00
CA GLY A 156 -9.54 -3.88 8.07
C GLY A 156 -10.31 -4.97 8.80
N VAL A 157 -10.16 -6.21 8.38
CA VAL A 157 -10.86 -7.35 8.99
C VAL A 157 -10.38 -7.60 10.43
N THR A 158 -9.12 -7.32 10.74
CA THR A 158 -8.58 -7.40 12.10
C THR A 158 -9.29 -6.41 13.03
N VAL A 159 -9.51 -5.17 12.60
CA VAL A 159 -10.22 -4.16 13.39
C VAL A 159 -11.71 -4.51 13.50
N SER A 160 -12.35 -5.01 12.45
CA SER A 160 -13.73 -5.51 12.50
C SER A 160 -13.90 -6.67 13.50
N TYR A 161 -12.92 -7.57 13.57
CA TYR A 161 -12.90 -8.60 14.59
C TYR A 161 -12.82 -8.01 16.01
N PHE A 162 -11.99 -6.99 16.23
CA PHE A 162 -11.92 -6.31 17.52
C PHE A 162 -13.24 -5.61 17.89
N GLU A 163 -13.92 -5.03 16.91
CA GLU A 163 -15.26 -4.45 17.12
C GLU A 163 -16.25 -5.52 17.57
N TRP A 164 -16.27 -6.67 16.90
CA TRP A 164 -17.10 -7.81 17.29
C TRP A 164 -16.80 -8.28 18.73
N VAL A 165 -15.50 -8.42 19.09
CA VAL A 165 -15.09 -8.81 20.47
C VAL A 165 -15.58 -7.80 21.49
N GLN A 166 -15.43 -6.48 21.23
CA GLN A 166 -15.88 -5.43 22.14
C GLN A 166 -17.40 -5.44 22.32
N ASN A 167 -18.14 -5.65 21.23
CA ASN A 167 -19.60 -5.76 21.29
C ASN A 167 -20.04 -6.98 22.09
N ARG A 168 -19.37 -8.11 21.99
CA ARG A 168 -19.65 -9.31 22.78
C ARG A 168 -19.32 -9.15 24.27
N LEU A 169 -18.28 -8.40 24.59
CA LEU A 169 -17.84 -8.15 25.96
C LEU A 169 -18.56 -6.97 26.63
N GLY A 170 -19.31 -6.16 25.88
CA GLY A 170 -19.94 -4.94 26.38
C GLY A 170 -18.95 -3.89 26.86
N TYR A 171 -17.69 -3.97 26.45
CA TYR A 171 -16.61 -3.09 26.91
C TYR A 171 -15.81 -2.53 25.73
N LYS A 172 -15.73 -1.20 25.64
CA LYS A 172 -15.00 -0.50 24.58
C LYS A 172 -13.52 -0.35 24.90
N TRP A 173 -12.68 -0.60 23.91
CA TRP A 173 -11.25 -0.35 23.98
C TRP A 173 -10.92 1.06 23.50
N THR A 174 -9.82 1.61 24.01
CA THR A 174 -9.28 2.86 23.48
C THR A 174 -8.71 2.65 22.06
N ALA A 175 -8.73 3.70 21.26
CA ALA A 175 -8.15 3.67 19.91
C ALA A 175 -6.68 3.22 19.92
N ASP A 176 -5.90 3.67 20.92
CA ASP A 176 -4.52 3.25 21.09
C ASP A 176 -4.37 1.74 21.36
N ARG A 177 -5.26 1.15 22.17
CA ARG A 177 -5.27 -0.30 22.41
C ARG A 177 -5.58 -1.09 21.15
N VAL A 178 -6.56 -0.64 20.36
CA VAL A 178 -6.91 -1.23 19.06
C VAL A 178 -5.72 -1.14 18.11
N SER A 179 -5.11 0.03 18.00
CA SER A 179 -3.96 0.28 17.13
C SER A 179 -2.77 -0.63 17.47
N ARG A 180 -2.34 -0.66 18.73
CA ARG A 180 -1.21 -1.52 19.15
C ARG A 180 -1.47 -3.01 18.93
N ARG A 181 -2.69 -3.48 19.14
CA ARG A 181 -3.05 -4.88 18.86
C ARG A 181 -3.04 -5.19 17.37
N SER A 182 -3.61 -4.29 16.57
CA SER A 182 -3.58 -4.42 15.10
C SER A 182 -2.14 -4.45 14.58
N ASP A 183 -1.29 -3.53 15.04
CA ASP A 183 0.12 -3.47 14.64
C ASP A 183 0.86 -4.77 14.93
N ARG A 184 0.66 -5.30 16.14
CA ARG A 184 1.27 -6.58 16.54
C ARG A 184 0.81 -7.72 15.64
N ILE A 185 -0.51 -7.91 15.46
CA ILE A 185 -1.05 -9.00 14.66
C ILE A 185 -0.54 -8.91 13.22
N MET A 186 -0.59 -7.73 12.62
CA MET A 186 -0.13 -7.53 11.24
C MET A 186 1.37 -7.78 11.09
N LYS A 187 2.19 -7.32 12.04
CA LYS A 187 3.63 -7.55 12.02
C LYS A 187 3.98 -9.02 12.24
N ASP A 188 3.32 -9.70 13.18
CA ASP A 188 3.51 -11.12 13.44
C ASP A 188 3.10 -11.96 12.21
N ALA A 189 1.96 -11.63 11.58
CA ALA A 189 1.52 -12.29 10.35
C ALA A 189 2.53 -12.13 9.22
N PHE A 190 3.01 -10.89 8.97
CA PHE A 190 4.04 -10.66 7.96
C PHE A 190 5.31 -11.46 8.24
N ASN A 191 5.80 -11.47 9.50
CA ASN A 191 7.01 -12.19 9.85
C ASN A 191 6.87 -13.71 9.66
N ASN A 192 5.69 -14.28 9.95
CA ASN A 192 5.40 -15.70 9.74
C ASN A 192 5.43 -16.04 8.24
N VAL A 193 4.72 -15.26 7.41
CA VAL A 193 4.71 -15.44 5.96
C VAL A 193 6.13 -15.26 5.39
N PHE A 194 6.87 -14.23 5.82
CA PHE A 194 8.24 -14.01 5.37
C PHE A 194 9.16 -15.18 5.75
N LYS A 195 9.04 -15.70 6.98
CA LYS A 195 9.83 -16.87 7.41
C LYS A 195 9.53 -18.09 6.53
N THR A 196 8.25 -18.38 6.28
CA THR A 196 7.83 -19.48 5.40
C THR A 196 8.37 -19.30 3.99
N SER A 197 8.27 -18.09 3.42
CA SER A 197 8.83 -17.75 2.12
C SER A 197 10.33 -18.06 2.02
N GLN A 198 11.10 -17.70 3.04
CA GLN A 198 12.54 -18.00 3.07
C GLN A 198 12.83 -19.50 3.25
N GLU A 199 12.07 -20.18 4.11
CA GLU A 199 12.25 -21.61 4.40
C GLU A 199 12.00 -22.48 3.17
N TYR A 200 10.96 -22.15 2.39
CA TYR A 200 10.57 -22.91 1.19
C TYR A 200 11.06 -22.30 -0.12
N ASN A 201 11.77 -21.17 -0.07
CA ASN A 201 12.25 -20.42 -1.24
C ASN A 201 11.11 -20.12 -2.24
N VAL A 202 10.02 -19.58 -1.76
CA VAL A 202 8.82 -19.21 -2.54
C VAL A 202 8.46 -17.73 -2.34
N SER A 203 7.63 -17.16 -3.22
CA SER A 203 7.12 -15.80 -3.04
C SER A 203 6.27 -15.68 -1.76
N LEU A 204 6.09 -14.44 -1.25
CA LEU A 204 5.19 -14.20 -0.10
C LEU A 204 3.74 -14.60 -0.38
N ARG A 205 3.33 -14.66 -1.64
CA ARG A 205 1.99 -15.09 -2.05
C ARG A 205 1.80 -16.60 -1.93
N ILE A 206 2.84 -17.36 -2.15
CA ILE A 206 2.81 -18.83 -2.06
C ILE A 206 3.01 -19.29 -0.61
N ALA A 207 3.74 -18.53 0.19
CA ALA A 207 4.01 -18.80 1.61
C ALA A 207 2.76 -18.61 2.48
#